data_c3f1b210dfa35b7dd1d851e81921ac9d
#
_entry.id   c3f1b210dfa35b7dd1d851e81921ac9d
#
_cell.length_a   1.000
_cell.length_b   1.000
_cell.length_c   1.000
_cell.angle_alpha   90.00
_cell.angle_beta   90.00
_cell.angle_gamma   90.00
#
_symmetry.space_group_name_H-M   'P 1'
#
loop_
_entity.id
_entity.type
_entity.pdbx_description
1 polymer ?
#
loop_
_entity_poly.entity_id
_entity_poly.type
_entity_poly.pdbx_seq_one_letter_code
_entity_poly.pdbx_strand_id
1 'polypeptide(L)'
;MPMRRGELYILLLVTLLHTNAIAQRSRAQFSDFLSHAYFGLDVGYINYPFSNDQLKEGFTSESIKVPHAAVRLTLLGYRFNKYLSAEINYMRPVSWVRYEDINGAKWNLPVFMNLATIVLKPSLPLNTDFSLNGEAGFGLVTRRGIEIDQNKLIEDATYASVSVGGGIGYHLNEKWELLVHASFSPSNNEEKQPATSFYSAGFKYKLRKLPEETVKRNSESGFIFPRQVLQIGYSSSQPGYGVNKFFSKKPLPIFWGGHAQVRRGVTLNYQRNIFHSRKVFSLEWGASVAYWKSNENGEEFYTGSLYPLLRFTVIRTKPIDIYFNYSVAGPSYISKTTIDEVETGKKFTFQDFMGMGVYAGKNRKLNAEFKIAHYSNGNLFPQNDGVMIPLTFSLGFTF
;
A
#
# COMPACT_ATOMS: atom_id res chain seq x y z
N MET A 1 22.37 -0.41 -39.32
CA MET A 1 22.15 -1.72 -38.67
C MET A 1 21.15 -1.47 -37.54
N PRO A 2 19.92 -1.98 -37.55
CA PRO A 2 18.95 -1.70 -36.49
C PRO A 2 19.43 -2.37 -35.21
N MET A 3 19.51 -1.59 -34.13
CA MET A 3 19.82 -2.09 -32.78
C MET A 3 18.85 -3.20 -32.39
N ARG A 4 19.37 -4.32 -31.88
CA ARG A 4 18.54 -5.40 -31.34
C ARG A 4 17.79 -4.90 -30.10
N ARG A 5 16.54 -5.31 -29.92
CA ARG A 5 15.71 -4.89 -28.76
C ARG A 5 16.42 -5.02 -27.41
N GLY A 6 17.29 -6.03 -27.24
CA GLY A 6 18.08 -6.20 -26.03
C GLY A 6 19.13 -5.08 -25.79
N GLU A 7 19.73 -4.54 -26.84
CA GLU A 7 20.70 -3.44 -26.75
C GLU A 7 20.03 -2.12 -26.35
N LEU A 8 18.75 -1.92 -26.78
CA LEU A 8 17.96 -0.76 -26.41
C LEU A 8 17.63 -0.77 -24.89
N TYR A 9 17.34 -1.94 -24.31
CA TYR A 9 17.08 -2.09 -22.89
C TYR A 9 18.35 -1.87 -22.06
N ILE A 10 19.49 -2.37 -22.53
CA ILE A 10 20.79 -2.15 -21.88
C ILE A 10 21.17 -0.66 -21.94
N LEU A 11 20.95 0.00 -23.07
CA LEU A 11 21.20 1.44 -23.23
C LEU A 11 20.28 2.28 -22.34
N LEU A 12 19.01 1.90 -22.23
CA LEU A 12 18.06 2.55 -21.31
C LEU A 12 18.46 2.36 -19.84
N LEU A 13 18.92 1.17 -19.48
CA LEU A 13 19.42 0.86 -18.14
C LEU A 13 20.70 1.65 -17.83
N VAL A 14 21.62 1.75 -18.79
CA VAL A 14 22.88 2.48 -18.67
C VAL A 14 22.62 3.99 -18.63
N THR A 15 21.71 4.52 -19.42
CA THR A 15 21.31 5.95 -19.36
C THR A 15 20.61 6.31 -18.04
N LEU A 16 19.79 5.43 -17.51
CA LEU A 16 19.19 5.60 -16.16
C LEU A 16 20.26 5.58 -15.04
N LEU A 17 21.36 4.86 -15.25
CA LEU A 17 22.50 4.85 -14.31
C LEU A 17 23.41 6.08 -14.44
N HIS A 18 23.45 6.73 -15.59
CA HIS A 18 24.33 7.89 -15.88
C HIS A 18 23.70 9.27 -15.64
N THR A 19 22.43 9.37 -15.28
CA THR A 19 21.81 10.68 -14.91
C THR A 19 22.31 11.21 -13.55
N ASN A 20 23.60 11.07 -13.28
CA ASN A 20 24.25 11.48 -12.02
C ASN A 20 24.68 12.95 -11.97
N ALA A 21 24.37 13.76 -12.98
CA ALA A 21 24.86 15.12 -13.09
C ALA A 21 23.85 16.24 -12.77
N ILE A 22 22.68 15.91 -12.26
CA ILE A 22 21.75 16.94 -11.80
C ILE A 22 22.00 17.18 -10.32
N ALA A 23 22.50 18.37 -10.02
CA ALA A 23 22.75 19.02 -8.73
C ALA A 23 22.49 18.12 -7.50
N GLN A 24 23.52 17.89 -6.73
CA GLN A 24 23.51 17.22 -5.42
C GLN A 24 22.59 17.99 -4.44
N ARG A 25 21.27 17.86 -4.59
CA ARG A 25 20.35 18.30 -3.55
C ARG A 25 20.61 17.41 -2.34
N SER A 26 20.87 18.03 -1.21
CA SER A 26 21.06 17.32 0.05
C SER A 26 19.84 16.42 0.30
N ARG A 27 20.07 15.12 0.46
CA ARG A 27 19.02 14.15 0.87
C ARG A 27 18.49 14.39 2.28
N ALA A 28 19.09 15.32 3.01
CA ALA A 28 18.62 15.79 4.30
C ALA A 28 17.40 16.73 4.20
N GLN A 29 17.00 17.09 2.95
CA GLN A 29 15.81 17.85 2.65
C GLN A 29 14.83 17.02 1.82
N PHE A 30 13.53 17.20 2.05
CA PHE A 30 12.51 16.66 1.17
C PHE A 30 12.61 17.31 -0.23
N SER A 31 12.42 16.48 -1.26
CA SER A 31 12.29 17.01 -2.63
C SER A 31 11.07 17.94 -2.74
N ASP A 32 11.00 18.75 -3.78
CA ASP A 32 9.84 19.62 -4.00
C ASP A 32 8.54 18.81 -4.05
N PHE A 33 8.53 17.68 -4.75
CA PHE A 33 7.38 16.78 -4.78
C PHE A 33 6.96 16.33 -3.37
N LEU A 34 7.88 15.79 -2.59
CA LEU A 34 7.57 15.31 -1.24
C LEU A 34 7.15 16.45 -0.31
N SER A 35 7.67 17.67 -0.48
CA SER A 35 7.29 18.81 0.36
C SER A 35 5.86 19.29 0.15
N HIS A 36 5.20 18.87 -0.92
CA HIS A 36 3.79 19.14 -1.20
C HIS A 36 2.88 17.93 -0.88
N ALA A 37 3.47 16.77 -0.56
CA ALA A 37 2.73 15.58 -0.26
C ALA A 37 2.20 15.57 1.19
N TYR A 38 1.14 14.81 1.42
CA TYR A 38 0.58 14.53 2.73
C TYR A 38 -0.08 13.16 2.73
N PHE A 39 -0.34 12.63 3.91
CA PHE A 39 -1.13 11.44 4.15
C PHE A 39 -2.10 11.68 5.31
N GLY A 40 -3.12 10.85 5.43
CA GLY A 40 -4.16 11.04 6.43
C GLY A 40 -4.86 9.76 6.80
N LEU A 41 -5.57 9.86 7.91
CA LEU A 41 -6.43 8.81 8.43
C LEU A 41 -7.73 9.45 8.91
N ASP A 42 -8.85 8.95 8.40
CA ASP A 42 -10.18 9.27 8.88
C ASP A 42 -10.85 8.03 9.48
N VAL A 43 -11.59 8.22 10.54
CA VAL A 43 -12.46 7.19 11.12
C VAL A 43 -13.87 7.75 11.22
N GLY A 44 -14.87 6.91 11.06
CA GLY A 44 -16.23 7.44 11.07
C GLY A 44 -17.33 6.43 10.83
N TYR A 45 -18.52 6.98 10.59
CA TYR A 45 -19.74 6.26 10.35
C TYR A 45 -19.95 6.07 8.85
N ILE A 46 -20.10 4.83 8.41
CA ILE A 46 -20.48 4.48 7.04
C ILE A 46 -21.95 4.07 6.99
N ASN A 47 -22.70 4.65 6.06
CA ASN A 47 -24.05 4.22 5.73
C ASN A 47 -24.04 3.61 4.33
N TYR A 48 -24.42 2.34 4.24
CA TYR A 48 -24.48 1.52 3.03
C TYR A 48 -25.52 0.42 3.25
N PRO A 49 -26.80 0.73 2.96
CA PRO A 49 -27.94 -0.08 3.37
C PRO A 49 -28.04 -1.39 2.60
N PHE A 50 -27.23 -2.37 2.98
CA PHE A 50 -27.36 -3.74 2.49
C PHE A 50 -28.66 -4.35 3.02
N SER A 51 -29.38 -5.06 2.16
CA SER A 51 -30.68 -5.69 2.42
C SER A 51 -30.75 -7.05 1.70
N ASN A 52 -31.93 -7.66 1.66
CA ASN A 52 -32.16 -8.85 0.85
C ASN A 52 -32.13 -8.58 -0.67
N ASP A 53 -32.23 -7.30 -1.11
CA ASP A 53 -32.20 -6.93 -2.52
C ASP A 53 -30.86 -7.28 -3.21
N GLN A 54 -29.79 -7.43 -2.43
CA GLN A 54 -28.49 -7.84 -2.94
C GLN A 54 -28.42 -9.33 -3.22
N LEU A 55 -29.30 -10.12 -2.59
CA LEU A 55 -29.35 -11.56 -2.81
C LEU A 55 -29.91 -11.89 -4.20
N LYS A 56 -29.51 -13.03 -4.72
CA LYS A 56 -30.08 -13.63 -5.91
C LYS A 56 -31.55 -14.01 -5.64
N GLU A 57 -32.36 -13.95 -6.67
CA GLU A 57 -33.76 -14.34 -6.60
C GLU A 57 -33.92 -15.77 -6.01
N GLY A 58 -34.88 -15.93 -5.12
CA GLY A 58 -35.13 -17.18 -4.38
C GLY A 58 -34.34 -17.35 -3.09
N PHE A 59 -33.47 -16.38 -2.73
CA PHE A 59 -32.76 -16.38 -1.45
C PHE A 59 -33.20 -15.20 -0.59
N THR A 60 -33.36 -15.49 0.71
CA THR A 60 -33.64 -14.49 1.75
C THR A 60 -32.82 -14.77 2.98
N SER A 61 -32.36 -13.73 3.66
CA SER A 61 -31.67 -13.82 4.94
C SER A 61 -32.60 -13.31 6.02
N GLU A 62 -32.69 -14.01 7.14
CA GLU A 62 -33.50 -13.61 8.30
C GLU A 62 -32.87 -12.44 9.06
N SER A 63 -31.55 -12.35 9.04
CA SER A 63 -30.79 -11.30 9.71
C SER A 63 -29.61 -10.80 8.85
N ILE A 64 -29.53 -9.47 8.70
CA ILE A 64 -28.43 -8.83 8.00
C ILE A 64 -27.78 -7.83 8.96
N LYS A 65 -26.53 -8.11 9.35
CA LYS A 65 -25.75 -7.22 10.20
C LYS A 65 -24.92 -6.29 9.34
N VAL A 66 -25.26 -5.00 9.36
CA VAL A 66 -24.55 -3.94 8.63
C VAL A 66 -23.74 -3.12 9.62
N PRO A 67 -22.39 -3.30 9.71
CA PRO A 67 -21.56 -2.51 10.60
C PRO A 67 -21.33 -1.11 10.04
N HIS A 68 -21.37 -0.10 10.91
CA HIS A 68 -21.29 1.30 10.52
C HIS A 68 -19.94 1.98 10.82
N ALA A 69 -18.99 1.27 11.41
CA ALA A 69 -17.65 1.80 11.61
C ALA A 69 -16.79 1.58 10.36
N ALA A 70 -16.15 2.64 9.87
CA ALA A 70 -15.22 2.56 8.75
C ALA A 70 -13.98 3.42 8.95
N VAL A 71 -12.93 3.08 8.21
CA VAL A 71 -11.68 3.83 8.13
C VAL A 71 -11.41 4.21 6.69
N ARG A 72 -10.86 5.41 6.48
CA ARG A 72 -10.33 5.89 5.21
C ARG A 72 -8.90 6.34 5.40
N LEU A 73 -8.02 5.80 4.56
CA LEU A 73 -6.62 6.18 4.49
C LEU A 73 -6.41 7.09 3.28
N THR A 74 -5.86 8.27 3.49
CA THR A 74 -5.25 9.04 2.40
C THR A 74 -3.84 8.50 2.20
N LEU A 75 -3.69 7.64 1.19
CA LEU A 75 -2.42 6.99 0.86
C LEU A 75 -1.41 7.97 0.28
N LEU A 76 -1.90 8.91 -0.50
CA LEU A 76 -1.14 10.01 -1.07
C LEU A 76 -2.07 11.19 -1.32
N GLY A 77 -1.78 12.32 -0.68
CA GLY A 77 -2.33 13.62 -1.02
C GLY A 77 -1.21 14.50 -1.60
N TYR A 78 -1.53 15.32 -2.58
CA TYR A 78 -0.60 16.25 -3.19
C TYR A 78 -1.24 17.63 -3.34
N ARG A 79 -0.60 18.65 -2.77
CA ARG A 79 -1.05 20.05 -2.85
C ARG A 79 -0.44 20.74 -4.07
N PHE A 80 -1.27 21.12 -5.04
CA PHE A 80 -0.83 21.93 -6.16
C PHE A 80 -0.61 23.38 -5.74
N ASN A 81 -1.51 23.88 -4.89
CA ASN A 81 -1.46 25.23 -4.29
C ASN A 81 -2.34 25.27 -3.03
N LYS A 82 -2.59 26.44 -2.46
CA LYS A 82 -3.42 26.61 -1.27
C LYS A 82 -4.90 26.35 -1.48
N TYR A 83 -5.36 26.28 -2.73
CA TYR A 83 -6.77 26.11 -3.09
C TYR A 83 -7.10 24.76 -3.69
N LEU A 84 -6.10 23.97 -4.10
CA LEU A 84 -6.34 22.72 -4.81
C LEU A 84 -5.31 21.66 -4.43
N SER A 85 -5.82 20.48 -4.11
CA SER A 85 -5.04 19.26 -3.94
C SER A 85 -5.71 18.08 -4.65
N ALA A 86 -4.97 16.97 -4.79
CA ALA A 86 -5.51 15.68 -5.21
C ALA A 86 -5.20 14.64 -4.14
N GLU A 87 -6.05 13.64 -4.02
CA GLU A 87 -5.88 12.53 -3.08
C GLU A 87 -6.13 11.18 -3.74
N ILE A 88 -5.34 10.19 -3.33
CA ILE A 88 -5.61 8.77 -3.52
C ILE A 88 -6.02 8.23 -2.15
N ASN A 89 -7.25 7.77 -2.03
CA ASN A 89 -7.79 7.27 -0.79
C ASN A 89 -8.20 5.80 -0.92
N TYR A 90 -8.17 5.11 0.21
CA TYR A 90 -8.70 3.77 0.36
C TYR A 90 -9.57 3.70 1.61
N MET A 91 -10.84 3.36 1.43
CA MET A 91 -11.84 3.24 2.51
C MET A 91 -12.37 1.82 2.60
N ARG A 92 -12.55 1.36 3.82
CA ARG A 92 -13.21 0.09 4.11
C ARG A 92 -13.95 0.12 5.45
N PRO A 93 -15.02 -0.67 5.61
CA PRO A 93 -15.59 -0.95 6.92
C PRO A 93 -14.57 -1.64 7.85
N VAL A 94 -14.69 -1.41 9.14
CA VAL A 94 -13.87 -2.08 10.17
C VAL A 94 -14.26 -3.56 10.27
N SER A 95 -15.55 -3.84 10.15
CA SER A 95 -16.11 -5.19 10.09
C SER A 95 -16.95 -5.33 8.82
N TRP A 96 -17.18 -6.57 8.40
CA TRP A 96 -17.89 -6.86 7.17
C TRP A 96 -19.39 -6.98 7.41
N VAL A 97 -20.21 -6.66 6.39
CA VAL A 97 -21.63 -7.01 6.36
C VAL A 97 -21.78 -8.52 6.47
N ARG A 98 -22.74 -8.99 7.24
CA ARG A 98 -22.99 -10.43 7.42
C ARG A 98 -24.45 -10.75 7.14
N TYR A 99 -24.62 -11.78 6.34
CA TYR A 99 -25.91 -12.40 6.07
C TYR A 99 -26.00 -13.68 6.91
N GLU A 100 -27.03 -13.73 7.74
CA GLU A 100 -27.24 -14.84 8.69
C GLU A 100 -28.54 -15.56 8.35
N ASP A 101 -28.57 -16.88 8.59
CA ASP A 101 -29.77 -17.74 8.44
C ASP A 101 -30.44 -17.56 7.06
N ILE A 102 -29.71 -17.97 6.02
CA ILE A 102 -30.17 -17.87 4.63
C ILE A 102 -31.09 -19.05 4.29
N ASN A 103 -32.34 -18.79 3.90
CA ASN A 103 -33.37 -19.79 3.60
C ASN A 103 -33.52 -20.85 4.71
N GLY A 104 -33.44 -20.46 5.98
CA GLY A 104 -33.54 -21.34 7.14
C GLY A 104 -32.29 -22.18 7.46
N ALA A 105 -31.24 -22.07 6.65
CA ALA A 105 -29.97 -22.71 6.93
C ALA A 105 -29.08 -21.77 7.78
N LYS A 106 -28.46 -22.30 8.83
CA LYS A 106 -27.60 -21.54 9.77
C LYS A 106 -26.26 -21.14 9.13
N TRP A 107 -26.30 -20.16 8.26
CA TRP A 107 -25.13 -19.54 7.65
C TRP A 107 -24.75 -18.25 8.38
N ASN A 108 -23.50 -17.87 8.33
CA ASN A 108 -22.99 -16.56 8.77
C ASN A 108 -21.90 -16.09 7.81
N LEU A 109 -22.31 -15.51 6.70
CA LEU A 109 -21.44 -15.26 5.55
C LEU A 109 -21.13 -13.77 5.39
N PRO A 110 -19.85 -13.41 5.27
CA PRO A 110 -19.44 -12.02 5.12
C PRO A 110 -19.49 -11.56 3.67
N VAL A 111 -19.90 -10.30 3.48
CA VAL A 111 -19.70 -9.54 2.23
C VAL A 111 -18.61 -8.52 2.45
N PHE A 112 -17.53 -8.62 1.68
CA PHE A 112 -16.42 -7.67 1.73
C PHE A 112 -16.69 -6.51 0.79
N MET A 113 -16.39 -5.30 1.22
CA MET A 113 -16.54 -4.10 0.40
C MET A 113 -15.43 -3.09 0.69
N ASN A 114 -14.92 -2.48 -0.37
CA ASN A 114 -14.04 -1.32 -0.25
C ASN A 114 -14.36 -0.29 -1.33
N LEU A 115 -13.86 0.93 -1.08
CA LEU A 115 -13.89 2.04 -2.01
C LEU A 115 -12.50 2.68 -2.08
N ALA A 116 -11.84 2.54 -3.23
CA ALA A 116 -10.64 3.30 -3.54
C ALA A 116 -11.01 4.51 -4.38
N THR A 117 -10.48 5.70 -4.08
CA THR A 117 -10.83 6.92 -4.80
C THR A 117 -9.61 7.71 -5.26
N ILE A 118 -9.76 8.37 -6.40
CA ILE A 118 -8.86 9.44 -6.87
C ILE A 118 -9.72 10.67 -7.00
N VAL A 119 -9.43 11.68 -6.18
CA VAL A 119 -10.28 12.88 -6.07
C VAL A 119 -9.46 14.15 -6.14
N LEU A 120 -10.07 15.21 -6.69
CA LEU A 120 -9.63 16.57 -6.53
C LEU A 120 -10.32 17.16 -5.29
N LYS A 121 -9.56 17.95 -4.53
CA LYS A 121 -10.06 18.63 -3.32
C LYS A 121 -9.82 20.13 -3.44
N PRO A 122 -10.82 20.88 -3.91
CA PRO A 122 -10.82 22.32 -3.76
C PRO A 122 -10.88 22.68 -2.27
N SER A 123 -10.16 23.73 -1.89
CA SER A 123 -10.11 24.24 -0.52
C SER A 123 -10.27 25.75 -0.53
N LEU A 124 -11.16 26.26 0.30
CA LEU A 124 -11.35 27.68 0.53
C LEU A 124 -10.89 28.02 1.95
N PRO A 125 -9.75 28.70 2.12
CA PRO A 125 -9.35 29.20 3.44
C PRO A 125 -10.39 30.20 3.94
N LEU A 126 -10.96 29.96 5.10
CA LEU A 126 -11.90 30.87 5.76
C LEU A 126 -11.15 31.90 6.61
N ASN A 127 -10.08 31.45 7.25
CA ASN A 127 -9.12 32.25 8.00
C ASN A 127 -7.77 31.51 8.11
N THR A 128 -6.90 31.87 9.04
CA THR A 128 -5.61 31.21 9.27
C THR A 128 -5.73 29.76 9.70
N ASP A 129 -6.80 29.43 10.45
CA ASP A 129 -6.94 28.17 11.15
C ASP A 129 -7.97 27.24 10.48
N PHE A 130 -8.96 27.78 9.79
CA PHE A 130 -10.05 27.02 9.20
C PHE A 130 -10.09 27.09 7.68
N SER A 131 -10.45 25.95 7.07
CA SER A 131 -10.73 25.85 5.64
C SER A 131 -12.02 25.06 5.40
N LEU A 132 -12.75 25.45 4.35
CA LEU A 132 -13.83 24.67 3.78
C LEU A 132 -13.27 23.85 2.62
N ASN A 133 -13.51 22.55 2.61
CA ASN A 133 -12.97 21.64 1.61
C ASN A 133 -14.11 20.95 0.85
N GLY A 134 -13.99 20.91 -0.48
CA GLY A 134 -14.79 20.06 -1.34
C GLY A 134 -14.03 18.78 -1.72
N GLU A 135 -14.74 17.83 -2.30
CA GLU A 135 -14.17 16.62 -2.88
C GLU A 135 -14.98 16.20 -4.10
N ALA A 136 -14.32 15.92 -5.22
CA ALA A 136 -14.95 15.34 -6.39
C ALA A 136 -13.95 14.50 -7.20
N GLY A 137 -14.39 13.33 -7.66
CA GLY A 137 -13.55 12.45 -8.44
C GLY A 137 -14.17 11.08 -8.73
N PHE A 138 -13.31 10.13 -8.97
CA PHE A 138 -13.69 8.76 -9.32
C PHE A 138 -13.35 7.79 -8.20
N GLY A 139 -14.24 6.81 -8.02
CA GLY A 139 -14.07 5.70 -7.10
C GLY A 139 -14.06 4.37 -7.85
N LEU A 140 -13.31 3.41 -7.34
CA LEU A 140 -13.42 2.00 -7.67
C LEU A 140 -14.10 1.32 -6.48
N VAL A 141 -15.33 0.89 -6.67
CA VAL A 141 -16.07 0.08 -5.70
C VAL A 141 -15.71 -1.37 -5.98
N THR A 142 -15.33 -2.09 -4.94
CA THR A 142 -15.10 -3.53 -5.02
C THR A 142 -15.89 -4.23 -3.93
N ARG A 143 -16.65 -5.24 -4.34
CA ARG A 143 -17.39 -6.15 -3.47
C ARG A 143 -17.01 -7.58 -3.78
N ARG A 144 -16.64 -8.35 -2.74
CA ARG A 144 -16.63 -9.81 -2.79
C ARG A 144 -17.92 -10.30 -2.18
N GLY A 145 -18.71 -10.97 -3.00
CA GLY A 145 -20.05 -11.46 -2.65
C GLY A 145 -20.00 -12.73 -1.82
N ILE A 146 -21.09 -13.49 -1.88
CA ILE A 146 -21.28 -14.75 -1.14
C ILE A 146 -21.48 -15.87 -2.14
N GLU A 147 -20.76 -16.97 -1.94
CA GLU A 147 -20.92 -18.20 -2.68
C GLU A 147 -21.12 -19.38 -1.74
N ILE A 148 -22.08 -20.26 -2.04
CA ILE A 148 -22.37 -21.51 -1.35
C ILE A 148 -22.50 -22.61 -2.40
N ASP A 149 -21.72 -23.69 -2.28
CA ASP A 149 -21.79 -24.85 -3.17
C ASP A 149 -21.76 -24.48 -4.65
N GLN A 150 -20.85 -23.58 -5.03
CA GLN A 150 -20.68 -23.02 -6.40
C GLN A 150 -21.85 -22.12 -6.87
N ASN A 151 -22.86 -21.87 -6.03
CA ASN A 151 -23.92 -20.93 -6.32
C ASN A 151 -23.58 -19.57 -5.72
N LYS A 152 -23.46 -18.54 -6.55
CA LYS A 152 -23.31 -17.16 -6.09
C LYS A 152 -24.65 -16.61 -5.64
N LEU A 153 -24.74 -16.30 -4.35
CA LEU A 153 -25.92 -15.69 -3.72
C LEU A 153 -25.88 -14.17 -3.80
N ILE A 154 -24.68 -13.61 -3.68
CA ILE A 154 -24.38 -12.20 -3.95
C ILE A 154 -23.19 -12.19 -4.90
N GLU A 155 -23.36 -11.54 -6.04
CA GLU A 155 -22.30 -11.46 -7.07
C GLU A 155 -21.13 -10.62 -6.58
N ASP A 156 -19.94 -10.99 -7.05
CA ASP A 156 -18.78 -10.12 -6.98
C ASP A 156 -19.01 -8.88 -7.86
N ALA A 157 -18.52 -7.73 -7.44
CA ALA A 157 -18.60 -6.51 -8.22
C ALA A 157 -17.30 -5.72 -8.18
N THR A 158 -16.92 -5.16 -9.33
CA THR A 158 -15.82 -4.19 -9.42
C THR A 158 -16.17 -3.22 -10.54
N TYR A 159 -16.46 -1.97 -10.17
CA TYR A 159 -16.89 -0.97 -11.14
C TYR A 159 -16.42 0.44 -10.73
N ALA A 160 -16.34 1.31 -11.73
CA ALA A 160 -16.05 2.72 -11.51
C ALA A 160 -17.32 3.46 -11.04
N SER A 161 -17.18 4.30 -10.04
CA SER A 161 -18.24 5.17 -9.51
C SER A 161 -17.71 6.60 -9.39
N VAL A 162 -18.59 7.55 -9.15
CA VAL A 162 -18.20 8.90 -8.75
C VAL A 162 -18.11 8.98 -7.23
N SER A 163 -17.27 9.87 -6.74
CA SER A 163 -17.19 10.22 -5.32
C SER A 163 -17.22 11.72 -5.19
N VAL A 164 -18.14 12.22 -4.37
CA VAL A 164 -18.27 13.65 -4.04
C VAL A 164 -18.33 13.84 -2.54
N GLY A 165 -17.90 14.99 -2.06
CA GLY A 165 -17.90 15.23 -0.63
C GLY A 165 -17.48 16.64 -0.27
N GLY A 166 -17.43 16.89 1.03
CA GLY A 166 -16.98 18.16 1.58
C GLY A 166 -16.81 18.09 3.09
N GLY A 167 -16.13 19.08 3.62
CA GLY A 167 -15.86 19.12 5.05
C GLY A 167 -15.11 20.37 5.48
N ILE A 168 -14.77 20.41 6.76
CA ILE A 168 -14.05 21.50 7.39
C ILE A 168 -12.71 20.98 7.89
N GLY A 169 -11.65 21.70 7.58
CA GLY A 169 -10.31 21.48 8.09
C GLY A 169 -9.94 22.51 9.14
N TYR A 170 -9.29 22.08 10.21
CA TYR A 170 -8.67 22.91 11.23
C TYR A 170 -7.15 22.72 11.21
N HIS A 171 -6.42 23.78 10.90
CA HIS A 171 -4.95 23.78 10.86
C HIS A 171 -4.38 23.89 12.27
N LEU A 172 -4.09 22.76 12.89
CA LEU A 172 -3.48 22.73 14.23
C LEU A 172 -2.07 23.37 14.23
N ASN A 173 -1.32 23.13 13.17
CA ASN A 173 -0.03 23.76 12.85
C ASN A 173 0.35 23.48 11.38
N GLU A 174 1.57 23.86 10.97
CA GLU A 174 2.05 23.66 9.61
C GLU A 174 2.08 22.18 9.14
N LYS A 175 2.10 21.22 10.08
CA LYS A 175 2.19 19.77 9.78
C LYS A 175 0.86 19.08 9.91
N TRP A 176 0.05 19.45 10.89
CA TRP A 176 -1.16 18.74 11.27
C TRP A 176 -2.42 19.53 10.94
N GLU A 177 -3.34 18.88 10.31
CA GLU A 177 -4.68 19.38 10.04
C GLU A 177 -5.69 18.35 10.53
N LEU A 178 -6.64 18.78 11.34
CA LEU A 178 -7.80 17.97 11.75
C LEU A 178 -8.93 18.19 10.75
N LEU A 179 -9.75 17.17 10.53
CA LEU A 179 -10.82 17.17 9.54
C LEU A 179 -12.11 16.64 10.11
N VAL A 180 -13.21 17.25 9.70
CA VAL A 180 -14.54 16.64 9.72
C VAL A 180 -15.04 16.64 8.28
N HIS A 181 -15.46 15.48 7.79
CA HIS A 181 -15.71 15.29 6.36
C HIS A 181 -16.89 14.36 6.12
N ALA A 182 -17.68 14.64 5.08
CA ALA A 182 -18.70 13.77 4.54
C ALA A 182 -18.42 13.48 3.07
N SER A 183 -18.53 12.21 2.66
CA SER A 183 -18.43 11.80 1.26
C SER A 183 -19.58 10.87 0.87
N PHE A 184 -19.88 10.85 -0.42
CA PHE A 184 -20.97 10.10 -1.01
C PHE A 184 -20.54 9.46 -2.33
N SER A 185 -20.92 8.19 -2.52
CA SER A 185 -20.85 7.48 -3.79
C SER A 185 -22.24 6.90 -4.09
N PRO A 186 -22.80 7.10 -5.31
CA PRO A 186 -24.14 6.64 -5.64
C PRO A 186 -24.27 5.13 -5.68
N SER A 187 -25.51 4.64 -5.61
CA SER A 187 -25.84 3.25 -5.85
C SER A 187 -25.56 2.84 -7.30
N ASN A 188 -25.34 1.55 -7.50
CA ASN A 188 -25.31 0.93 -8.81
C ASN A 188 -26.37 -0.17 -8.86
N ASN A 189 -27.43 0.05 -9.61
CA ASN A 189 -28.56 -0.88 -9.69
C ASN A 189 -28.21 -2.16 -10.46
N GLU A 190 -27.34 -2.07 -11.47
CA GLU A 190 -26.88 -3.25 -12.26
C GLU A 190 -26.13 -4.23 -11.37
N GLU A 191 -25.26 -3.68 -10.51
CA GLU A 191 -24.49 -4.45 -9.55
C GLU A 191 -25.22 -4.70 -8.22
N LYS A 192 -26.46 -4.23 -8.07
CA LYS A 192 -27.21 -4.24 -6.81
C LYS A 192 -26.40 -3.70 -5.63
N GLN A 193 -25.61 -2.66 -5.86
CA GLN A 193 -24.76 -2.06 -4.84
C GLN A 193 -25.46 -0.83 -4.25
N PRO A 194 -25.70 -0.77 -2.93
CA PRO A 194 -26.31 0.39 -2.30
C PRO A 194 -25.37 1.61 -2.35
N ALA A 195 -25.97 2.81 -2.32
CA ALA A 195 -25.21 4.04 -2.16
C ALA A 195 -24.38 4.01 -0.87
N THR A 196 -23.24 4.67 -0.87
CA THR A 196 -22.35 4.71 0.28
C THR A 196 -22.15 6.16 0.71
N SER A 197 -22.51 6.47 1.95
CA SER A 197 -22.19 7.74 2.61
C SER A 197 -21.21 7.48 3.74
N PHE A 198 -20.21 8.34 3.89
CA PHE A 198 -19.22 8.24 4.96
C PHE A 198 -19.04 9.57 5.66
N TYR A 199 -19.32 9.60 6.96
CA TYR A 199 -19.18 10.76 7.84
C TYR A 199 -18.01 10.51 8.78
N SER A 200 -16.99 11.34 8.75
CA SER A 200 -15.73 11.04 9.42
C SER A 200 -15.09 12.24 10.09
N ALA A 201 -14.25 11.92 11.08
CA ALA A 201 -13.27 12.83 11.63
C ALA A 201 -11.90 12.18 11.51
N GLY A 202 -10.88 13.00 11.32
CA GLY A 202 -9.54 12.49 11.10
C GLY A 202 -8.48 13.57 11.09
N PHE A 203 -7.31 13.19 10.61
CA PHE A 203 -6.19 14.10 10.50
C PHE A 203 -5.41 13.90 9.20
N LYS A 204 -4.72 14.97 8.78
CA LYS A 204 -3.69 14.94 7.75
C LYS A 204 -2.34 15.33 8.34
N TYR A 205 -1.31 14.63 7.92
CA TYR A 205 0.07 15.00 8.17
C TYR A 205 0.73 15.49 6.89
N LYS A 206 1.06 16.78 6.86
CA LYS A 206 1.63 17.48 5.70
C LYS A 206 3.16 17.40 5.76
N LEU A 207 3.76 16.85 4.73
CA LEU A 207 5.19 17.02 4.52
C LEU A 207 5.46 18.46 4.10
N ARG A 208 6.63 18.98 4.42
CA ARG A 208 7.04 20.34 4.09
C ARG A 208 8.55 20.44 3.99
N LYS A 209 9.05 21.48 3.36
CA LYS A 209 10.48 21.79 3.42
C LYS A 209 10.90 21.95 4.88
N LEU A 210 11.98 21.28 5.25
CA LEU A 210 12.55 21.41 6.58
C LEU A 210 13.27 22.75 6.71
N PRO A 211 13.28 23.36 7.93
CA PRO A 211 14.09 24.53 8.22
C PRO A 211 15.58 24.28 7.91
N GLU A 212 16.28 25.29 7.45
CA GLU A 212 17.70 25.19 7.06
C GLU A 212 18.60 24.63 8.15
N GLU A 213 18.40 25.05 9.38
CA GLU A 213 19.12 24.49 10.54
C GLU A 213 18.91 22.98 10.69
N THR A 214 17.69 22.50 10.45
CA THR A 214 17.39 21.07 10.50
C THR A 214 18.09 20.33 9.38
N VAL A 215 18.08 20.88 8.18
CA VAL A 215 18.80 20.33 7.02
C VAL A 215 20.29 20.26 7.29
N LYS A 216 20.88 21.35 7.78
CA LYS A 216 22.29 21.41 8.18
C LYS A 216 22.62 20.37 9.21
N ARG A 217 21.87 20.29 10.31
CA ARG A 217 22.04 19.29 11.37
C ARG A 217 21.91 17.86 10.88
N ASN A 218 21.02 17.61 9.92
CA ASN A 218 20.87 16.27 9.31
C ASN A 218 22.06 15.93 8.41
N SER A 219 22.51 16.87 7.57
CA SER A 219 23.61 16.66 6.64
C SER A 219 24.97 16.51 7.34
N GLU A 220 25.17 17.24 8.45
CA GLU A 220 26.40 17.22 9.25
C GLU A 220 26.39 16.16 10.36
N SER A 221 25.49 15.21 10.29
CA SER A 221 25.28 14.20 11.34
C SER A 221 26.47 13.26 11.60
N GLY A 222 27.41 13.17 10.66
CA GLY A 222 28.54 12.23 10.71
C GLY A 222 28.17 10.77 10.45
N PHE A 223 26.86 10.48 10.26
CA PHE A 223 26.38 9.14 9.93
C PHE A 223 26.31 8.92 8.42
N ILE A 224 26.65 7.71 7.99
CA ILE A 224 26.56 7.32 6.59
C ILE A 224 25.16 6.79 6.31
N PHE A 225 24.52 7.38 5.30
CA PHE A 225 23.29 6.88 4.72
C PHE A 225 23.59 6.47 3.27
N PRO A 226 23.68 5.17 2.96
CA PRO A 226 23.96 4.71 1.61
C PRO A 226 22.98 5.33 0.61
N ARG A 227 23.50 5.74 -0.55
CA ARG A 227 22.67 6.40 -1.57
C ARG A 227 21.87 5.39 -2.37
N GLN A 228 22.51 4.31 -2.75
CA GLN A 228 21.93 3.25 -3.56
C GLN A 228 22.37 1.90 -2.99
N VAL A 229 21.50 0.92 -3.11
CA VAL A 229 21.73 -0.47 -2.70
C VAL A 229 21.28 -1.37 -3.82
N LEU A 230 22.11 -2.30 -4.24
CA LEU A 230 21.77 -3.40 -5.13
C LEU A 230 21.90 -4.69 -4.34
N GLN A 231 20.88 -5.52 -4.36
CA GLN A 231 20.84 -6.79 -3.61
C GLN A 231 20.39 -7.93 -4.52
N ILE A 232 20.99 -9.10 -4.34
CA ILE A 232 20.45 -10.37 -4.78
C ILE A 232 19.93 -11.13 -3.56
N GLY A 233 18.74 -11.71 -3.64
CA GLY A 233 18.11 -12.44 -2.56
C GLY A 233 17.69 -13.84 -2.98
N TYR A 234 17.72 -14.75 -2.02
CA TYR A 234 17.20 -16.09 -2.15
C TYR A 234 16.16 -16.36 -1.06
N SER A 235 15.01 -16.85 -1.46
CA SER A 235 13.88 -17.22 -0.60
C SER A 235 13.75 -18.72 -0.55
N SER A 236 13.43 -19.27 0.63
CA SER A 236 13.19 -20.69 0.81
C SER A 236 12.13 -20.94 1.87
N SER A 237 11.25 -21.91 1.60
CA SER A 237 10.26 -22.39 2.56
C SER A 237 10.81 -23.40 3.58
N GLN A 238 12.06 -23.83 3.45
CA GLN A 238 12.68 -24.81 4.37
C GLN A 238 12.67 -24.36 5.84
N PRO A 239 12.93 -23.08 6.20
CA PRO A 239 12.76 -22.61 7.57
C PRO A 239 11.29 -22.50 8.02
N GLY A 240 10.34 -22.79 7.10
CA GLY A 240 8.92 -22.66 7.32
C GLY A 240 8.41 -21.21 7.25
N TYR A 241 7.10 -21.05 7.43
CA TYR A 241 6.38 -19.77 7.38
C TYR A 241 6.08 -19.19 8.78
N GLY A 242 6.83 -19.62 9.81
CA GLY A 242 6.57 -19.20 11.19
C GLY A 242 6.55 -17.68 11.38
N VAL A 243 7.48 -16.98 10.77
CA VAL A 243 7.59 -15.52 10.83
C VAL A 243 6.40 -14.86 10.12
N ASN A 244 6.04 -15.31 8.91
CA ASN A 244 4.89 -14.81 8.17
C ASN A 244 3.59 -15.02 8.98
N LYS A 245 3.38 -16.23 9.50
CA LYS A 245 2.19 -16.58 10.29
C LYS A 245 2.10 -15.80 11.61
N PHE A 246 3.23 -15.47 12.23
CA PHE A 246 3.27 -14.63 13.41
C PHE A 246 2.71 -13.23 13.13
N PHE A 247 3.13 -12.59 12.04
CA PHE A 247 2.66 -11.26 11.67
C PHE A 247 1.24 -11.26 11.10
N SER A 248 0.81 -12.33 10.41
CA SER A 248 -0.54 -12.43 9.86
C SER A 248 -1.64 -12.70 10.90
N LYS A 249 -1.30 -13.27 12.06
CA LYS A 249 -2.29 -13.61 13.12
C LYS A 249 -2.68 -12.45 14.02
N LYS A 250 -1.92 -11.36 14.03
CA LYS A 250 -2.21 -10.22 14.92
C LYS A 250 -3.06 -9.18 14.23
N PRO A 251 -3.92 -8.46 14.98
CA PRO A 251 -4.71 -7.35 14.46
C PRO A 251 -3.86 -6.10 14.22
N LEU A 252 -2.65 -6.28 13.71
CA LEU A 252 -1.89 -5.17 13.16
C LEU A 252 -2.59 -4.74 11.86
N PRO A 253 -2.59 -3.44 11.50
CA PRO A 253 -3.20 -2.96 10.27
C PRO A 253 -2.50 -3.48 9.01
N ILE A 254 -1.54 -4.36 9.17
CA ILE A 254 -0.76 -5.02 8.13
C ILE A 254 -1.30 -6.45 8.00
N PHE A 255 -2.28 -6.62 7.14
CA PHE A 255 -2.87 -7.94 6.87
C PHE A 255 -1.98 -8.70 5.89
N TRP A 256 -1.13 -9.57 6.41
CA TRP A 256 -0.18 -10.38 5.65
C TRP A 256 -0.65 -11.82 5.50
N GLY A 257 -1.95 -12.00 5.42
CA GLY A 257 -2.55 -13.30 5.13
C GLY A 257 -2.39 -13.67 3.67
N GLY A 258 -2.47 -14.98 3.38
CA GLY A 258 -2.47 -15.51 2.03
C GLY A 258 -2.42 -17.02 2.06
N HIS A 259 -3.05 -17.65 1.08
CA HIS A 259 -3.09 -19.10 0.95
C HIS A 259 -2.04 -19.60 -0.03
N ALA A 260 -1.76 -18.87 -1.11
CA ALA A 260 -0.69 -19.23 -2.02
C ALA A 260 0.69 -19.04 -1.35
N GLN A 261 1.54 -20.03 -1.47
CA GLN A 261 2.86 -20.07 -0.84
C GLN A 261 3.97 -20.31 -1.84
N VAL A 262 5.13 -19.72 -1.60
CA VAL A 262 6.34 -19.87 -2.43
C VAL A 262 7.28 -20.88 -1.80
N ARG A 263 7.68 -21.90 -2.54
CA ARG A 263 8.67 -22.90 -2.12
C ARG A 263 10.08 -22.32 -2.13
N ARG A 264 10.44 -21.60 -3.20
CA ARG A 264 11.74 -20.95 -3.37
C ARG A 264 11.67 -19.87 -4.44
N GLY A 265 12.62 -18.95 -4.39
CA GLY A 265 12.74 -17.92 -5.40
C GLY A 265 14.02 -17.12 -5.32
N VAL A 266 14.27 -16.34 -6.37
CA VAL A 266 15.41 -15.42 -6.47
C VAL A 266 14.88 -14.03 -6.75
N THR A 267 15.47 -13.03 -6.09
CA THR A 267 15.08 -11.63 -6.25
C THR A 267 16.30 -10.79 -6.58
N LEU A 268 16.12 -9.80 -7.45
CA LEU A 268 17.03 -8.69 -7.65
C LEU A 268 16.34 -7.42 -7.18
N ASN A 269 16.95 -6.69 -6.24
CA ASN A 269 16.37 -5.49 -5.66
C ASN A 269 17.33 -4.32 -5.83
N TYR A 270 16.78 -3.18 -6.25
CA TYR A 270 17.45 -1.89 -6.25
C TYR A 270 16.71 -0.95 -5.30
N GLN A 271 17.45 -0.19 -4.50
CA GLN A 271 16.90 0.77 -3.55
C GLN A 271 17.67 2.08 -3.66
N ARG A 272 16.95 3.20 -3.54
CA ARG A 272 17.53 4.53 -3.60
C ARG A 272 17.01 5.42 -2.50
N ASN A 273 17.93 5.92 -1.68
CA ASN A 273 17.64 6.88 -0.63
C ASN A 273 17.27 8.24 -1.23
N ILE A 274 16.14 8.79 -0.84
CA ILE A 274 15.63 10.09 -1.29
C ILE A 274 15.53 11.11 -0.16
N PHE A 275 15.53 10.64 1.09
CA PHE A 275 15.56 11.49 2.27
C PHE A 275 16.16 10.74 3.45
N HIS A 276 16.88 11.44 4.33
CA HIS A 276 17.29 10.94 5.63
C HIS A 276 17.17 12.00 6.73
N SER A 277 16.79 11.56 7.92
CA SER A 277 16.88 12.33 9.15
C SER A 277 18.32 12.35 9.69
N ARG A 278 18.52 12.96 10.83
CA ARG A 278 19.85 13.06 11.47
C ARG A 278 20.51 11.71 11.73
N LYS A 279 19.77 10.72 12.27
CA LYS A 279 20.38 9.48 12.78
C LYS A 279 19.62 8.21 12.37
N VAL A 280 18.30 8.20 12.50
CA VAL A 280 17.53 6.95 12.53
C VAL A 280 16.84 6.68 11.20
N PHE A 281 16.10 7.64 10.68
CA PHE A 281 15.13 7.43 9.61
C PHE A 281 15.69 7.77 8.24
N SER A 282 15.40 6.92 7.27
CA SER A 282 15.50 7.24 5.85
C SER A 282 14.26 6.82 5.07
N LEU A 283 13.92 7.62 4.08
CA LEU A 283 12.91 7.32 3.09
C LEU A 283 13.59 6.98 1.77
N GLU A 284 13.19 5.87 1.20
CA GLU A 284 13.77 5.33 -0.02
C GLU A 284 12.65 4.94 -0.98
N TRP A 285 12.95 4.79 -2.25
CA TRP A 285 12.15 4.01 -3.17
C TRP A 285 12.99 2.85 -3.69
N GLY A 286 12.33 1.79 -4.09
CA GLY A 286 13.00 0.65 -4.67
C GLY A 286 12.22 0.02 -5.81
N ALA A 287 12.93 -0.80 -6.56
CA ALA A 287 12.37 -1.67 -7.59
C ALA A 287 12.90 -3.09 -7.39
N SER A 288 12.07 -4.06 -7.69
CA SER A 288 12.50 -5.47 -7.68
C SER A 288 11.92 -6.24 -8.85
N VAL A 289 12.68 -7.24 -9.28
CA VAL A 289 12.21 -8.32 -10.12
C VAL A 289 12.51 -9.64 -9.43
N ALA A 290 11.58 -10.59 -9.54
CA ALA A 290 11.75 -11.86 -8.88
C ALA A 290 11.16 -13.01 -9.70
N TYR A 291 11.79 -14.17 -9.56
CA TYR A 291 11.34 -15.47 -10.03
C TYR A 291 10.95 -16.33 -8.84
N TRP A 292 9.82 -16.97 -8.90
CA TRP A 292 9.24 -17.76 -7.84
C TRP A 292 8.82 -19.15 -8.33
N LYS A 293 8.91 -20.12 -7.44
CA LYS A 293 8.33 -21.44 -7.61
C LYS A 293 7.36 -21.71 -6.47
N SER A 294 6.10 -22.05 -6.80
CA SER A 294 5.06 -22.31 -5.81
C SER A 294 5.35 -23.54 -4.95
N ASN A 295 4.67 -23.63 -3.80
CA ASN A 295 5.00 -24.65 -2.79
C ASN A 295 4.40 -26.01 -3.11
N GLU A 296 3.17 -26.08 -3.62
CA GLU A 296 2.45 -27.33 -3.87
C GLU A 296 2.75 -27.89 -5.26
N ASN A 297 2.30 -27.23 -6.31
CA ASN A 297 2.41 -27.72 -7.67
C ASN A 297 3.75 -27.38 -8.33
N GLY A 298 4.59 -26.58 -7.67
CA GLY A 298 5.88 -26.15 -8.22
C GLY A 298 5.75 -25.24 -9.44
N GLU A 299 4.66 -24.50 -9.54
CA GLU A 299 4.39 -23.57 -10.63
C GLU A 299 5.35 -22.40 -10.63
N GLU A 300 5.79 -21.99 -11.80
CA GLU A 300 6.71 -20.88 -12.00
C GLU A 300 5.96 -19.60 -12.29
N PHE A 301 6.35 -18.51 -11.62
CA PHE A 301 5.81 -17.18 -11.87
C PHE A 301 6.82 -16.09 -11.55
N TYR A 302 6.58 -14.90 -12.09
CA TYR A 302 7.46 -13.74 -11.99
C TYR A 302 6.71 -12.56 -11.37
N THR A 303 7.44 -11.73 -10.66
CA THR A 303 6.92 -10.45 -10.15
C THR A 303 7.87 -9.32 -10.46
N GLY A 304 7.30 -8.12 -10.69
CA GLY A 304 8.03 -6.87 -10.81
C GLY A 304 7.35 -5.83 -9.95
N SER A 305 8.09 -5.14 -9.09
CA SER A 305 7.53 -4.21 -8.11
C SER A 305 8.27 -2.88 -8.09
N LEU A 306 7.51 -1.80 -7.85
CA LEU A 306 8.04 -0.52 -7.41
C LEU A 306 7.50 -0.28 -6.00
N TYR A 307 8.31 0.20 -5.08
CA TYR A 307 7.86 0.33 -3.69
C TYR A 307 8.51 1.50 -2.96
N PRO A 308 7.75 2.16 -2.06
CA PRO A 308 8.32 3.03 -1.04
C PRO A 308 8.98 2.19 0.03
N LEU A 309 10.03 2.68 0.67
CA LEU A 309 10.75 1.97 1.71
C LEU A 309 11.06 2.92 2.87
N LEU A 310 10.55 2.59 4.03
CA LEU A 310 10.85 3.23 5.30
C LEU A 310 11.94 2.43 5.98
N ARG A 311 13.08 3.05 6.28
CA ARG A 311 14.18 2.39 6.98
C ARG A 311 14.50 3.11 8.28
N PHE A 312 14.63 2.32 9.34
CA PHE A 312 14.93 2.79 10.69
C PHE A 312 16.24 2.14 11.15
N THR A 313 17.32 2.91 11.16
CA THR A 313 18.61 2.45 11.67
C THR A 313 18.64 2.57 13.19
N VAL A 314 18.55 1.44 13.86
CA VAL A 314 18.39 1.37 15.32
C VAL A 314 19.72 1.31 16.07
N ILE A 315 20.73 0.69 15.48
CA ILE A 315 22.07 0.60 16.04
C ILE A 315 23.08 1.13 15.02
N ARG A 316 23.95 2.03 15.47
CA ARG A 316 25.07 2.57 14.69
C ARG A 316 26.35 2.44 15.46
N THR A 317 27.28 1.64 14.95
CA THR A 317 28.61 1.45 15.48
C THR A 317 29.66 1.79 14.43
N LYS A 318 30.94 1.76 14.77
CA LYS A 318 32.01 1.97 13.79
C LYS A 318 31.98 0.92 12.65
N PRO A 319 31.89 -0.41 12.92
CA PRO A 319 31.92 -1.43 11.88
C PRO A 319 30.57 -1.66 11.18
N ILE A 320 29.44 -1.51 11.89
CA ILE A 320 28.11 -1.91 11.38
C ILE A 320 27.00 -0.94 11.80
N ASP A 321 25.97 -0.85 10.94
CA ASP A 321 24.67 -0.29 11.25
C ASP A 321 23.62 -1.38 11.13
N ILE A 322 22.75 -1.53 12.15
CA ILE A 322 21.61 -2.46 12.12
C ILE A 322 20.35 -1.65 11.89
N TYR A 323 19.52 -2.09 10.97
CA TYR A 323 18.29 -1.43 10.61
C TYR A 323 17.10 -2.39 10.54
N PHE A 324 15.92 -1.83 10.74
CA PHE A 324 14.63 -2.39 10.36
C PHE A 324 14.11 -1.63 9.14
N ASN A 325 13.45 -2.32 8.22
CA ASN A 325 12.77 -1.69 7.10
C ASN A 325 11.34 -2.19 6.93
N TYR A 326 10.53 -1.35 6.32
CA TYR A 326 9.14 -1.62 6.04
C TYR A 326 8.72 -0.97 4.74
N SER A 327 8.00 -1.72 3.92
CA SER A 327 7.38 -1.27 2.68
C SER A 327 5.91 -1.64 2.67
N VAL A 328 5.07 -0.73 2.23
CA VAL A 328 3.63 -0.92 2.14
C VAL A 328 3.13 -0.49 0.76
N ALA A 329 2.20 -1.28 0.22
CA ALA A 329 1.46 -0.98 -1.00
C ALA A 329 2.34 -0.64 -2.21
N GLY A 330 3.45 -1.35 -2.38
CA GLY A 330 4.29 -1.22 -3.57
C GLY A 330 3.58 -1.77 -4.80
N PRO A 331 3.18 -0.93 -5.80
CA PRO A 331 2.52 -1.41 -7.02
C PRO A 331 3.38 -2.44 -7.72
N SER A 332 2.75 -3.56 -8.09
CA SER A 332 3.43 -4.75 -8.57
C SER A 332 2.68 -5.42 -9.71
N TYR A 333 3.44 -6.06 -10.57
CA TYR A 333 2.94 -7.00 -11.57
C TYR A 333 3.24 -8.42 -11.11
N ILE A 334 2.28 -9.32 -11.27
CA ILE A 334 2.43 -10.77 -11.10
C ILE A 334 2.02 -11.48 -12.38
N SER A 335 2.82 -12.43 -12.83
CA SER A 335 2.61 -13.07 -14.14
C SER A 335 1.45 -14.07 -14.15
N LYS A 336 1.12 -14.67 -12.99
CA LYS A 336 0.00 -15.60 -12.80
C LYS A 336 -1.04 -15.03 -11.85
N THR A 337 -2.31 -15.30 -12.11
CA THR A 337 -3.46 -14.91 -11.27
C THR A 337 -4.01 -16.07 -10.45
N THR A 338 -3.65 -17.31 -10.82
CA THR A 338 -3.93 -18.52 -10.05
C THR A 338 -2.61 -19.23 -9.81
N ILE A 339 -2.33 -19.57 -8.56
CA ILE A 339 -1.09 -20.21 -8.10
C ILE A 339 -1.46 -21.31 -7.09
N ASP A 340 -1.06 -22.56 -7.37
CA ASP A 340 -1.45 -23.72 -6.57
C ASP A 340 -2.97 -23.77 -6.35
N GLU A 341 -3.76 -23.57 -7.41
CA GLU A 341 -5.23 -23.51 -7.40
C GLU A 341 -5.85 -22.34 -6.60
N VAL A 342 -5.01 -21.47 -6.03
CA VAL A 342 -5.44 -20.31 -5.26
C VAL A 342 -5.57 -19.09 -6.18
N GLU A 343 -6.75 -18.47 -6.21
CA GLU A 343 -7.00 -17.25 -6.99
C GLU A 343 -6.47 -16.00 -6.27
N THR A 344 -5.45 -15.39 -6.83
CA THR A 344 -4.78 -14.19 -6.28
C THR A 344 -5.31 -12.87 -6.84
N GLY A 345 -6.25 -12.94 -7.79
CA GLY A 345 -6.96 -11.80 -8.39
C GLY A 345 -6.47 -11.44 -9.78
N LYS A 346 -5.98 -10.26 -10.00
CA LYS A 346 -5.51 -9.76 -11.31
C LYS A 346 -3.98 -9.70 -11.35
N LYS A 347 -3.42 -9.49 -12.56
CA LYS A 347 -1.97 -9.31 -12.75
C LYS A 347 -1.41 -8.06 -12.08
N PHE A 348 -2.25 -7.10 -11.72
CA PHE A 348 -1.89 -5.98 -10.87
C PHE A 348 -2.12 -6.35 -9.40
N THR A 349 -1.10 -6.14 -8.58
CA THR A 349 -1.09 -6.44 -7.14
C THR A 349 -0.22 -5.44 -6.40
N PHE A 350 -0.13 -5.54 -5.08
CA PHE A 350 0.80 -4.77 -4.28
C PHE A 350 1.78 -5.70 -3.57
N GLN A 351 3.02 -5.25 -3.43
CA GLN A 351 4.02 -5.88 -2.61
C GLN A 351 4.12 -5.15 -1.27
N ASP A 352 4.00 -5.91 -0.19
CA ASP A 352 4.33 -5.48 1.16
C ASP A 352 5.48 -6.33 1.67
N PHE A 353 6.43 -5.72 2.38
CA PHE A 353 7.48 -6.48 3.05
C PHE A 353 7.99 -5.77 4.30
N MET A 354 8.54 -6.54 5.21
CA MET A 354 9.34 -6.06 6.32
C MET A 354 10.62 -6.86 6.44
N GLY A 355 11.66 -6.22 6.93
CA GLY A 355 12.96 -6.84 7.05
C GLY A 355 13.83 -6.22 8.11
N MET A 356 14.87 -6.94 8.46
CA MET A 356 15.99 -6.48 9.27
C MET A 356 17.28 -6.73 8.52
N GLY A 357 18.20 -5.80 8.60
CA GLY A 357 19.46 -5.94 7.91
C GLY A 357 20.60 -5.17 8.55
N VAL A 358 21.76 -5.36 7.96
CA VAL A 358 22.98 -4.70 8.38
C VAL A 358 23.66 -4.04 7.20
N TYR A 359 24.23 -2.88 7.46
CA TYR A 359 25.30 -2.32 6.63
C TYR A 359 26.63 -2.52 7.33
N ALA A 360 27.62 -3.00 6.62
CA ALA A 360 28.92 -3.32 7.18
C ALA A 360 30.09 -2.68 6.39
N GLY A 361 31.22 -2.63 7.04
CA GLY A 361 32.47 -2.15 6.49
C GLY A 361 32.60 -0.62 6.46
N LYS A 362 33.80 -0.18 6.09
CA LYS A 362 34.09 1.24 5.89
C LYS A 362 33.14 1.80 4.82
N ASN A 363 32.51 2.93 5.08
CA ASN A 363 31.54 3.56 4.19
C ASN A 363 30.26 2.73 3.93
N ARG A 364 29.98 1.72 4.75
CA ARG A 364 28.74 0.90 4.66
C ARG A 364 28.57 0.22 3.29
N LYS A 365 29.67 -0.25 2.71
CA LYS A 365 29.71 -0.83 1.35
C LYS A 365 28.99 -2.17 1.23
N LEU A 366 28.94 -2.96 2.29
CA LEU A 366 28.30 -4.27 2.30
C LEU A 366 26.91 -4.18 2.96
N ASN A 367 25.99 -4.96 2.44
CA ASN A 367 24.64 -5.08 2.96
C ASN A 367 24.24 -6.55 3.04
N ALA A 368 23.60 -6.93 4.16
CA ALA A 368 22.91 -8.20 4.30
C ALA A 368 21.54 -7.94 4.95
N GLU A 369 20.51 -8.65 4.48
CA GLU A 369 19.12 -8.42 4.91
C GLU A 369 18.33 -9.72 4.94
N PHE A 370 17.53 -9.89 5.98
CA PHE A 370 16.45 -10.86 6.05
C PHE A 370 15.12 -10.15 5.93
N LYS A 371 14.22 -10.65 5.09
CA LYS A 371 12.87 -10.11 4.94
C LYS A 371 11.84 -11.19 4.68
N ILE A 372 10.61 -10.90 5.05
CA ILE A 372 9.41 -11.60 4.59
C ILE A 372 8.61 -10.65 3.71
N ALA A 373 7.91 -11.18 2.73
CA ALA A 373 7.10 -10.39 1.83
C ALA A 373 5.74 -11.06 1.58
N HIS A 374 4.85 -10.27 1.03
CA HIS A 374 3.50 -10.66 0.71
C HIS A 374 3.04 -9.90 -0.53
N TYR A 375 2.28 -10.57 -1.38
CA TYR A 375 1.58 -9.93 -2.50
C TYR A 375 0.09 -10.07 -2.31
N SER A 376 -0.64 -8.96 -2.42
CA SER A 376 -2.10 -8.96 -2.44
C SER A 376 -2.60 -7.75 -3.21
N ASN A 377 -3.80 -7.84 -3.76
CA ASN A 377 -4.35 -6.70 -4.49
C ASN A 377 -5.03 -5.64 -3.60
N GLY A 378 -4.92 -5.76 -2.27
CA GLY A 378 -5.55 -4.82 -1.32
C GLY A 378 -7.08 -4.81 -1.41
N ASN A 379 -7.67 -5.89 -1.87
CA ASN A 379 -9.09 -6.01 -2.19
C ASN A 379 -9.59 -4.98 -3.25
N LEU A 380 -8.72 -4.51 -4.14
CA LEU A 380 -9.16 -3.75 -5.32
C LEU A 380 -9.88 -4.64 -6.36
N PHE A 381 -9.77 -5.96 -6.19
CA PHE A 381 -10.49 -6.97 -6.97
C PHE A 381 -11.10 -7.99 -6.01
N PRO A 382 -12.21 -8.65 -6.37
CA PRO A 382 -12.92 -9.56 -5.47
C PRO A 382 -12.08 -10.73 -4.96
N GLN A 383 -11.32 -11.37 -5.84
CA GLN A 383 -10.39 -12.42 -5.46
C GLN A 383 -9.09 -11.79 -4.96
N ASN A 384 -8.67 -12.13 -3.75
CA ASN A 384 -7.49 -11.57 -3.12
C ASN A 384 -6.88 -12.54 -2.11
N ASP A 385 -6.76 -13.81 -2.49
CA ASP A 385 -6.00 -14.76 -1.71
C ASP A 385 -4.52 -14.50 -1.95
N GLY A 386 -3.89 -13.78 -1.02
CA GLY A 386 -2.54 -13.28 -1.17
C GLY A 386 -1.47 -14.37 -1.31
N VAL A 387 -0.32 -13.98 -1.82
CA VAL A 387 0.87 -14.83 -1.98
C VAL A 387 1.87 -14.53 -0.88
N MET A 388 2.15 -15.50 -0.02
CA MET A 388 3.17 -15.39 1.02
C MET A 388 4.55 -15.77 0.47
N ILE A 389 5.50 -14.86 0.65
CA ILE A 389 6.91 -15.10 0.34
C ILE A 389 7.62 -15.43 1.65
N PRO A 390 8.28 -16.61 1.74
CA PRO A 390 8.98 -17.03 2.94
C PRO A 390 10.20 -16.16 3.21
N LEU A 391 10.90 -16.46 4.30
CA LEU A 391 12.10 -15.75 4.68
C LEU A 391 13.08 -15.70 3.50
N THR A 392 13.41 -14.47 3.10
CA THR A 392 14.36 -14.16 2.05
C THR A 392 15.64 -13.64 2.67
N PHE A 393 16.76 -14.25 2.36
CA PHE A 393 18.07 -13.72 2.68
C PHE A 393 18.65 -13.01 1.46
N SER A 394 19.11 -11.77 1.64
CA SER A 394 19.69 -10.95 0.57
C SER A 394 21.07 -10.47 0.94
N LEU A 395 21.98 -10.50 -0.04
CA LEU A 395 23.27 -9.87 0.03
C LEU A 395 23.36 -8.76 -1.01
N GLY A 396 24.06 -7.70 -0.68
CA GLY A 396 24.15 -6.55 -1.56
C GLY A 396 25.35 -5.65 -1.28
N PHE A 397 25.48 -4.69 -2.14
CA PHE A 397 26.46 -3.63 -2.01
C PHE A 397 25.82 -2.25 -2.20
N THR A 398 26.49 -1.23 -1.67
CA THR A 398 26.06 0.17 -1.75
C THR A 398 27.01 0.99 -2.62
N PHE A 399 26.47 1.99 -3.30
CA PHE A 399 27.23 2.88 -4.19
C PHE A 399 26.58 4.27 -4.30
#